data_8b549df15b0642cfe6fa69cc5712e44e
#
_entry.id   8b549df15b0642cfe6fa69cc5712e44e
#
_cell.length_a   1.000
_cell.length_b   1.000
_cell.length_c   1.000
_cell.angle_alpha   90.00
_cell.angle_beta   90.00
_cell.angle_gamma   90.00
#
_symmetry.space_group_name_H-M   'P 1'
#
loop_
_entity.id
_entity.type
_entity.pdbx_description
1 polymer ?
#
loop_
_entity_poly.entity_id
_entity_poly.type
_entity_poly.pdbx_seq_one_letter_code
_entity_poly.pdbx_strand_id
1 'polypeptide(L)'
;GESKLAGEKSIAEAGIPYLILRTSWIYSLQGKSFLRTIKKLASENDMLRIVDDQIGAPTWARSIALATHKILEQYLRNKTEPSLSGIFHLTCQGQSSWHGFAKEILSLSDASQNTKLLPIPTSDYPTPAVRPIYSLLSNDKSEKAFAFKMPHWHDALKDCISSTPT
;
A
#
# COMPACT_ATOMS: atom_id res chain seq x y z
N GLY A 1 -4.51 6.35 14.58
CA GLY A 1 -5.77 6.47 13.80
C GLY A 1 -6.51 7.76 14.10
N GLU A 2 -6.75 8.06 15.37
CA GLU A 2 -7.55 9.23 15.80
C GLU A 2 -7.02 10.57 15.30
N SER A 3 -5.71 10.82 15.41
CA SER A 3 -5.09 12.05 14.92
C SER A 3 -5.21 12.23 13.39
N LYS A 4 -5.14 11.13 12.63
CA LYS A 4 -5.37 11.16 11.18
C LYS A 4 -6.83 11.49 10.86
N LEU A 5 -7.77 10.84 11.56
CA LEU A 5 -9.19 11.11 11.39
C LEU A 5 -9.57 12.55 11.78
N ALA A 6 -8.98 13.08 12.86
CA ALA A 6 -9.19 14.47 13.25
C ALA A 6 -8.73 15.45 12.17
N GLY A 7 -7.55 15.21 11.56
CA GLY A 7 -7.05 16.00 10.43
C GLY A 7 -7.97 15.95 9.20
N GLU A 8 -8.51 14.77 8.85
CA GLU A 8 -9.47 14.64 7.76
C GLU A 8 -10.76 15.42 8.03
N LYS A 9 -11.29 15.38 9.28
CA LYS A 9 -12.47 16.15 9.68
C LYS A 9 -12.22 17.65 9.57
N SER A 10 -11.09 18.14 10.10
CA SER A 10 -10.74 19.58 10.01
C SER A 10 -10.65 20.07 8.57
N ILE A 11 -10.11 19.24 7.65
CA ILE A 11 -10.07 19.57 6.21
C ILE A 11 -11.50 19.66 5.65
N ALA A 12 -12.37 18.70 5.98
CA ALA A 12 -13.76 18.69 5.49
C ALA A 12 -14.58 19.88 6.02
N GLU A 13 -14.36 20.26 7.29
CA GLU A 13 -15.02 21.39 7.96
C GLU A 13 -14.60 22.77 7.41
N ALA A 14 -13.46 22.85 6.70
CA ALA A 14 -12.98 24.09 6.10
C ALA A 14 -13.90 24.61 4.95
N GLY A 15 -14.86 23.80 4.48
CA GLY A 15 -15.87 24.22 3.48
C GLY A 15 -15.30 24.51 2.08
N ILE A 16 -14.08 24.09 1.79
CA ILE A 16 -13.43 24.22 0.47
C ILE A 16 -13.31 22.85 -0.21
N PRO A 17 -13.23 22.79 -1.54
CA PRO A 17 -12.94 21.55 -2.26
C PRO A 17 -11.59 20.94 -1.81
N TYR A 18 -11.55 19.61 -1.59
CA TYR A 18 -10.37 18.93 -1.10
C TYR A 18 -10.25 17.51 -1.66
N LEU A 19 -9.02 16.98 -1.62
CA LEU A 19 -8.70 15.60 -1.95
C LEU A 19 -7.94 14.96 -0.78
N ILE A 20 -8.54 13.94 -0.17
CA ILE A 20 -7.89 13.07 0.80
C ILE A 20 -7.74 11.70 0.17
N LEU A 21 -6.49 11.27 -0.05
CA LEU A 21 -6.17 9.98 -0.63
C LEU A 21 -5.72 9.02 0.48
N ARG A 22 -6.60 8.11 0.89
CA ARG A 22 -6.27 7.07 1.85
C ARG A 22 -5.58 5.91 1.14
N THR A 23 -4.48 5.44 1.70
CA THR A 23 -3.72 4.31 1.20
C THR A 23 -3.28 3.38 2.32
N SER A 24 -2.82 2.19 1.98
CA SER A 24 -2.35 1.19 2.94
C SER A 24 -1.17 0.39 2.40
N TRP A 25 -0.42 -0.28 3.30
CA TRP A 25 0.67 -1.21 2.98
C TRP A 25 1.69 -0.64 1.99
N ILE A 26 2.06 0.63 2.17
CA ILE A 26 2.98 1.33 1.27
C ILE A 26 4.38 0.72 1.36
N TYR A 27 4.98 0.44 0.21
CA TYR A 27 6.36 0.00 0.10
C TYR A 27 7.13 0.75 -0.99
N SER A 28 8.47 0.72 -0.86
CA SER A 28 9.41 1.33 -1.80
C SER A 28 10.77 0.65 -1.68
N LEU A 29 11.62 0.80 -2.70
CA LEU A 29 13.04 0.46 -2.62
C LEU A 29 13.84 1.47 -1.76
N GLN A 30 13.29 2.66 -1.53
CA GLN A 30 13.92 3.70 -0.72
C GLN A 30 13.25 3.81 0.66
N GLY A 31 14.00 4.31 1.66
CA GLY A 31 13.49 4.49 3.01
C GLY A 31 13.22 3.18 3.75
N LYS A 32 12.43 3.23 4.81
CA LYS A 32 12.02 2.06 5.60
C LYS A 32 10.74 1.48 5.00
N SER A 33 10.74 0.23 4.60
CA SER A 33 9.56 -0.47 4.06
C SER A 33 9.61 -1.96 4.36
N PHE A 34 8.46 -2.63 4.33
CA PHE A 34 8.38 -4.08 4.52
C PHE A 34 9.24 -4.83 3.49
N LEU A 35 9.21 -4.42 2.21
CA LEU A 35 10.04 -5.00 1.15
C LEU A 35 11.52 -5.01 1.54
N ARG A 36 12.07 -3.86 1.97
CA ARG A 36 13.48 -3.77 2.37
C ARG A 36 13.79 -4.57 3.63
N THR A 37 12.86 -4.58 4.58
CA THR A 37 12.98 -5.36 5.82
C THR A 37 13.07 -6.85 5.50
N ILE A 38 12.17 -7.38 4.65
CA ILE A 38 12.19 -8.79 4.26
C ILE A 38 13.47 -9.14 3.52
N LYS A 39 13.90 -8.35 2.55
CA LYS A 39 15.19 -8.59 1.83
C LYS A 39 16.38 -8.63 2.78
N LYS A 40 16.45 -7.69 3.73
CA LYS A 40 17.52 -7.67 4.73
C LYS A 40 17.46 -8.89 5.65
N LEU A 41 16.31 -9.19 6.24
CA LEU A 41 16.15 -10.30 7.15
C LEU A 41 16.45 -11.65 6.47
N ALA A 42 16.06 -11.82 5.22
CA ALA A 42 16.34 -13.03 4.45
C ALA A 42 17.83 -13.22 4.14
N SER A 43 18.62 -12.14 4.03
CA SER A 43 20.06 -12.25 3.88
C SER A 43 20.80 -12.58 5.18
N GLU A 44 20.14 -12.42 6.32
CA GLU A 44 20.72 -12.60 7.66
C GLU A 44 20.20 -13.86 8.38
N ASN A 45 19.12 -14.50 7.88
CA ASN A 45 18.45 -15.61 8.56
C ASN A 45 17.99 -16.70 7.60
N ASP A 46 18.16 -17.95 7.98
CA ASP A 46 17.69 -19.12 7.23
C ASP A 46 16.16 -19.33 7.35
N MET A 47 15.51 -18.66 8.31
CA MET A 47 14.07 -18.79 8.54
C MET A 47 13.47 -17.48 9.05
N LEU A 48 12.31 -17.11 8.49
CA LEU A 48 11.52 -15.96 8.93
C LEU A 48 10.08 -16.40 9.26
N ARG A 49 9.57 -15.91 10.39
CA ARG A 49 8.18 -16.09 10.82
C ARG A 49 7.38 -14.87 10.43
N ILE A 50 6.38 -15.02 9.56
CA ILE A 50 5.62 -13.91 8.99
C ILE A 50 4.13 -14.12 9.19
N VAL A 51 3.43 -13.08 9.64
CA VAL A 51 1.97 -13.08 9.86
C VAL A 51 1.22 -13.38 8.56
N ASP A 52 0.27 -14.33 8.59
CA ASP A 52 -0.49 -14.79 7.43
C ASP A 52 -2.00 -14.54 7.52
N ASP A 53 -2.51 -14.16 8.67
CA ASP A 53 -3.92 -13.89 8.92
C ASP A 53 -4.33 -12.41 8.82
N GLN A 54 -3.40 -11.52 8.48
CA GLN A 54 -3.70 -10.12 8.16
C GLN A 54 -3.68 -9.91 6.65
N ILE A 55 -4.81 -9.44 6.11
CA ILE A 55 -5.02 -9.24 4.66
C ILE A 55 -5.09 -7.76 4.32
N GLY A 56 -4.39 -7.37 3.26
CA GLY A 56 -4.36 -6.01 2.72
C GLY A 56 -3.88 -5.96 1.27
N ALA A 57 -3.69 -4.77 0.73
CA ALA A 57 -3.16 -4.56 -0.61
C ALA A 57 -1.77 -3.91 -0.54
N PRO A 58 -0.68 -4.66 -0.81
CA PRO A 58 0.64 -4.05 -0.95
C PRO A 58 0.62 -2.97 -2.03
N THR A 59 1.04 -1.76 -1.70
CA THR A 59 0.90 -0.61 -2.60
C THR A 59 2.23 0.09 -2.81
N TRP A 60 2.71 0.07 -4.05
CA TRP A 60 3.97 0.72 -4.41
C TRP A 60 3.85 2.24 -4.38
N ALA A 61 4.77 2.91 -3.70
CA ALA A 61 4.77 4.38 -3.58
C ALA A 61 4.79 5.10 -4.94
N ARG A 62 5.51 4.56 -5.94
CA ARG A 62 5.51 5.13 -7.31
C ARG A 62 4.14 5.02 -7.98
N SER A 63 3.41 3.92 -7.78
CA SER A 63 2.05 3.78 -8.31
C SER A 63 1.10 4.82 -7.70
N ILE A 64 1.24 5.10 -6.39
CA ILE A 64 0.50 6.17 -5.71
C ILE A 64 0.86 7.53 -6.33
N ALA A 65 2.13 7.83 -6.52
CA ALA A 65 2.59 9.10 -7.09
C ALA A 65 2.05 9.33 -8.50
N LEU A 66 2.13 8.32 -9.38
CA LEU A 66 1.61 8.38 -10.75
C LEU A 66 0.09 8.57 -10.78
N ALA A 67 -0.64 7.86 -9.93
CA ALA A 67 -2.09 8.01 -9.83
C ALA A 67 -2.47 9.38 -9.25
N THR A 68 -1.75 9.85 -8.23
CA THR A 68 -1.95 11.19 -7.66
C THR A 68 -1.75 12.28 -8.71
N HIS A 69 -0.72 12.16 -9.56
CA HIS A 69 -0.49 13.08 -10.67
C HIS A 69 -1.70 13.14 -11.62
N LYS A 70 -2.21 11.99 -12.06
CA LYS A 70 -3.40 11.90 -12.92
C LYS A 70 -4.64 12.49 -12.27
N ILE A 71 -4.86 12.20 -10.98
CA ILE A 71 -5.97 12.75 -10.21
C ILE A 71 -5.88 14.27 -10.15
N LEU A 72 -4.70 14.81 -9.85
CA LEU A 72 -4.50 16.26 -9.77
C LEU A 72 -4.71 16.96 -11.12
N GLU A 73 -4.23 16.37 -12.23
CA GLU A 73 -4.50 16.93 -13.56
C GLU A 73 -6.01 17.05 -13.84
N GLN A 74 -6.78 16.00 -13.55
CA GLN A 74 -8.22 16.00 -13.76
C GLN A 74 -8.94 16.97 -12.81
N TYR A 75 -8.56 16.95 -11.52
CA TYR A 75 -9.09 17.85 -10.52
C TYR A 75 -8.86 19.32 -10.88
N LEU A 76 -7.66 19.68 -11.33
CA LEU A 76 -7.32 21.06 -11.69
C LEU A 76 -8.04 21.53 -12.96
N ARG A 77 -8.37 20.63 -13.89
CA ARG A 77 -9.18 20.94 -15.08
C ARG A 77 -10.67 21.13 -14.76
N ASN A 78 -11.18 20.45 -13.71
CA ASN A 78 -12.59 20.37 -13.39
C ASN A 78 -12.88 20.79 -11.94
N LYS A 79 -12.27 21.87 -11.45
CA LYS A 79 -12.32 22.31 -10.04
C LYS A 79 -13.73 22.52 -9.48
N THR A 80 -14.70 22.82 -10.34
CA THR A 80 -16.10 23.09 -9.96
C THR A 80 -16.95 21.83 -9.89
N GLU A 81 -16.38 20.65 -10.26
CA GLU A 81 -17.10 19.38 -10.22
C GLU A 81 -17.10 18.80 -8.79
N PRO A 82 -18.25 18.82 -8.08
CA PRO A 82 -18.29 18.40 -6.67
C PRO A 82 -17.94 16.93 -6.47
N SER A 83 -18.16 16.08 -7.49
CA SER A 83 -17.87 14.64 -7.44
C SER A 83 -16.38 14.34 -7.32
N LEU A 84 -15.50 15.30 -7.67
CA LEU A 84 -14.04 15.18 -7.57
C LEU A 84 -13.49 15.65 -6.22
N SER A 85 -14.34 16.09 -5.28
CA SER A 85 -13.93 16.51 -3.93
C SER A 85 -14.27 15.43 -2.90
N GLY A 86 -13.42 15.26 -1.89
CA GLY A 86 -13.67 14.37 -0.77
C GLY A 86 -12.58 13.35 -0.48
N ILE A 87 -12.99 12.26 0.17
CA ILE A 87 -12.10 11.15 0.55
C ILE A 87 -12.19 10.05 -0.51
N PHE A 88 -11.02 9.61 -0.98
CA PHE A 88 -10.83 8.53 -1.96
C PHE A 88 -9.83 7.52 -1.44
N HIS A 89 -9.98 6.26 -1.82
CA HIS A 89 -8.98 5.23 -1.57
C HIS A 89 -8.07 5.09 -2.79
N LEU A 90 -6.80 4.80 -2.52
CA LEU A 90 -5.77 4.66 -3.54
C LEU A 90 -4.79 3.56 -3.14
N THR A 91 -5.13 2.31 -3.46
CA THR A 91 -4.30 1.13 -3.22
C THR A 91 -4.12 0.34 -4.50
N CYS A 92 -3.09 -0.47 -4.61
CA CYS A 92 -2.99 -1.44 -5.70
C CYS A 92 -4.18 -2.41 -5.66
N GLN A 93 -4.52 -2.99 -6.81
CA GLN A 93 -5.56 -4.02 -6.92
C GLN A 93 -5.08 -5.36 -6.40
N GLY A 94 -6.03 -6.24 -6.09
CA GLY A 94 -5.77 -7.54 -5.50
C GLY A 94 -5.52 -7.46 -3.99
N GLN A 95 -5.18 -8.59 -3.40
CA GLN A 95 -4.92 -8.71 -1.96
C GLN A 95 -3.81 -9.72 -1.68
N SER A 96 -3.19 -9.59 -0.52
CA SER A 96 -2.20 -10.54 -0.01
C SER A 96 -2.20 -10.53 1.52
N SER A 97 -1.67 -11.59 2.13
CA SER A 97 -1.21 -11.53 3.52
C SER A 97 0.23 -10.96 3.58
N TRP A 98 0.71 -10.62 4.78
CA TRP A 98 2.14 -10.28 4.95
C TRP A 98 3.05 -11.42 4.55
N HIS A 99 2.69 -12.66 4.88
CA HIS A 99 3.42 -13.87 4.48
C HIS A 99 3.41 -14.04 2.95
N GLY A 100 2.26 -13.92 2.30
CA GLY A 100 2.14 -13.99 0.84
C GLY A 100 2.96 -12.90 0.15
N PHE A 101 2.94 -11.67 0.68
CA PHE A 101 3.75 -10.57 0.17
C PHE A 101 5.26 -10.82 0.35
N ALA A 102 5.69 -11.34 1.53
CA ALA A 102 7.08 -11.72 1.75
C ALA A 102 7.55 -12.82 0.79
N LYS A 103 6.71 -13.84 0.56
CA LYS A 103 6.99 -14.92 -0.39
C LYS A 103 7.23 -14.36 -1.80
N GLU A 104 6.40 -13.43 -2.24
CA GLU A 104 6.55 -12.84 -3.57
C GLU A 104 7.78 -11.92 -3.68
N ILE A 105 8.12 -11.17 -2.62
CA ILE A 105 9.35 -10.39 -2.55
C ILE A 105 10.58 -11.28 -2.75
N LEU A 106 10.64 -12.42 -2.08
CA LEU A 106 11.78 -13.32 -2.20
C LEU A 106 11.84 -14.03 -3.56
N SER A 107 10.68 -14.38 -4.14
CA SER A 107 10.63 -15.03 -5.46
C SER A 107 11.14 -14.12 -6.58
N LEU A 108 10.95 -12.81 -6.45
CA LEU A 108 11.32 -11.80 -7.45
C LEU A 108 12.70 -11.16 -7.18
N SER A 109 13.35 -11.49 -6.08
CA SER A 109 14.64 -10.90 -5.73
C SER A 109 15.75 -11.95 -5.66
N ASP A 110 16.99 -11.55 -5.98
CA ASP A 110 18.17 -12.39 -5.81
C ASP A 110 18.54 -12.64 -4.33
N ALA A 111 17.76 -12.08 -3.40
CA ALA A 111 17.97 -12.26 -1.97
C ALA A 111 17.62 -13.68 -1.57
N SER A 112 18.61 -14.40 -1.08
CA SER A 112 18.58 -15.72 -0.43
C SER A 112 17.35 -16.60 -0.75
N GLN A 113 17.40 -17.35 -1.85
CA GLN A 113 16.37 -18.34 -2.24
C GLN A 113 16.23 -19.48 -1.19
N ASN A 114 17.11 -19.52 -0.20
CA ASN A 114 17.15 -20.57 0.82
C ASN A 114 16.41 -20.23 2.11
N THR A 115 15.98 -18.97 2.30
CA THR A 115 15.28 -18.58 3.53
C THR A 115 13.87 -19.18 3.56
N LYS A 116 13.60 -19.99 4.57
CA LYS A 116 12.30 -20.61 4.81
C LYS A 116 11.34 -19.57 5.41
N LEU A 117 10.20 -19.35 4.77
CA LEU A 117 9.10 -18.54 5.33
C LEU A 117 8.11 -19.44 6.06
N LEU A 118 7.87 -19.15 7.34
CA LEU A 118 6.85 -19.82 8.16
C LEU A 118 5.66 -18.88 8.38
N PRO A 119 4.45 -19.26 7.96
CA PRO A 119 3.25 -18.51 8.31
C PRO A 119 2.95 -18.63 9.79
N ILE A 120 2.58 -17.51 10.42
CA ILE A 120 2.15 -17.47 11.82
C ILE A 120 0.87 -16.64 11.94
N PRO A 121 0.02 -16.89 12.95
CA PRO A 121 -1.10 -16.03 13.27
C PRO A 121 -0.63 -14.73 13.93
N THR A 122 -1.48 -13.71 13.89
CA THR A 122 -1.24 -12.40 14.55
C THR A 122 -0.96 -12.54 16.04
N SER A 123 -1.58 -13.52 16.72
CA SER A 123 -1.36 -13.81 18.15
C SER A 123 0.11 -14.11 18.49
N ASP A 124 0.86 -14.67 17.54
CA ASP A 124 2.27 -15.04 17.71
C ASP A 124 3.23 -13.86 17.44
N TYR A 125 2.69 -12.72 17.01
CA TYR A 125 3.47 -11.51 16.72
C TYR A 125 2.87 -10.29 17.41
N PRO A 126 3.01 -10.19 18.75
CA PRO A 126 2.42 -9.09 19.52
C PRO A 126 3.00 -7.74 19.09
N THR A 127 2.13 -6.78 18.84
CA THR A 127 2.48 -5.39 18.51
C THR A 127 1.74 -4.45 19.45
N PRO A 128 2.29 -3.24 19.75
CA PRO A 128 1.62 -2.26 20.62
C PRO A 128 0.23 -1.85 20.13
N ALA A 129 0.00 -1.88 18.82
CA ALA A 129 -1.28 -1.55 18.22
C ALA A 129 -1.99 -2.82 17.74
N VAL A 130 -3.28 -2.95 18.07
CA VAL A 130 -4.15 -3.98 17.50
C VAL A 130 -4.33 -3.70 16.00
N ARG A 131 -3.87 -4.62 15.16
CA ARG A 131 -3.99 -4.50 13.70
C ARG A 131 -5.27 -5.18 13.23
N PRO A 132 -6.03 -4.59 12.29
CA PRO A 132 -7.18 -5.27 11.71
C PRO A 132 -6.73 -6.49 10.91
N ILE A 133 -7.50 -7.58 11.01
CA ILE A 133 -7.28 -8.80 10.22
C ILE A 133 -7.51 -8.51 8.73
N TYR A 134 -8.47 -7.62 8.42
CA TYR A 134 -8.79 -7.27 7.04
C TYR A 134 -8.73 -5.75 6.87
N SER A 135 -7.81 -5.28 6.05
CA SER A 135 -7.53 -3.85 5.83
C SER A 135 -7.57 -3.46 4.35
N LEU A 136 -8.23 -4.28 3.52
CA LEU A 136 -8.38 -3.99 2.10
C LEU A 136 -9.31 -2.78 1.89
N LEU A 137 -8.89 -1.84 1.05
CA LEU A 137 -9.66 -0.65 0.69
C LEU A 137 -10.24 -0.81 -0.71
N SER A 138 -11.54 -0.49 -0.91
CA SER A 138 -12.12 -0.42 -2.25
C SER A 138 -11.70 0.87 -2.95
N ASN A 139 -11.26 0.75 -4.20
CA ASN A 139 -10.93 1.87 -5.08
C ASN A 139 -12.13 2.33 -5.95
N ASP A 140 -13.31 1.73 -5.83
CA ASP A 140 -14.46 1.94 -6.73
C ASP A 140 -14.81 3.43 -6.90
N LYS A 141 -14.75 4.20 -5.80
CA LYS A 141 -15.04 5.63 -5.85
C LYS A 141 -13.99 6.40 -6.65
N SER A 142 -12.70 6.12 -6.43
CA SER A 142 -11.61 6.78 -7.17
C SER A 142 -11.59 6.36 -8.64
N GLU A 143 -11.85 5.10 -8.94
CA GLU A 143 -11.91 4.59 -10.31
C GLU A 143 -13.06 5.24 -11.09
N LYS A 144 -14.24 5.39 -10.47
CA LYS A 144 -15.38 6.08 -11.09
C LYS A 144 -15.15 7.57 -11.28
N ALA A 145 -14.62 8.24 -10.25
CA ALA A 145 -14.44 9.69 -10.29
C ALA A 145 -13.34 10.13 -11.27
N PHE A 146 -12.24 9.37 -11.36
CA PHE A 146 -11.04 9.75 -12.11
C PHE A 146 -10.74 8.82 -13.30
N ALA A 147 -11.62 7.90 -13.66
CA ALA A 147 -11.54 7.03 -14.85
C ALA A 147 -10.18 6.35 -15.04
N PHE A 148 -9.56 5.87 -13.95
CA PHE A 148 -8.32 5.08 -14.02
C PHE A 148 -8.37 3.88 -13.07
N LYS A 149 -7.49 2.92 -13.28
CA LYS A 149 -7.29 1.77 -12.39
C LYS A 149 -5.87 1.72 -11.88
N MET A 150 -5.72 1.40 -10.61
CA MET A 150 -4.42 1.09 -10.03
C MET A 150 -3.92 -0.26 -10.59
N PRO A 151 -2.60 -0.46 -10.72
CA PRO A 151 -2.05 -1.75 -11.13
C PRO A 151 -2.37 -2.83 -10.09
N HIS A 152 -2.32 -4.10 -10.50
CA HIS A 152 -2.34 -5.21 -9.55
C HIS A 152 -1.06 -5.18 -8.70
N TRP A 153 -1.16 -5.51 -7.40
CA TRP A 153 -0.03 -5.41 -6.47
C TRP A 153 1.19 -6.24 -6.90
N HIS A 154 0.95 -7.41 -7.51
CA HIS A 154 2.00 -8.30 -8.00
C HIS A 154 2.79 -7.64 -9.15
N ASP A 155 2.12 -7.02 -10.12
CA ASP A 155 2.76 -6.35 -11.24
C ASP A 155 3.55 -5.12 -10.75
N ALA A 156 2.95 -4.35 -9.82
CA ALA A 156 3.62 -3.22 -9.19
C ALA A 156 4.87 -3.63 -8.40
N LEU A 157 4.86 -4.80 -7.75
CA LEU A 157 6.03 -5.34 -7.05
C LEU A 157 7.13 -5.74 -8.03
N LYS A 158 6.78 -6.42 -9.11
CA LYS A 158 7.71 -6.81 -10.17
C LYS A 158 8.39 -5.57 -10.78
N ASP A 159 7.61 -4.57 -11.14
CA ASP A 159 8.14 -3.30 -11.66
C ASP A 159 9.02 -2.57 -10.65
N CYS A 160 8.62 -2.59 -9.37
CA CYS A 160 9.40 -1.98 -8.30
C CYS A 160 10.78 -2.64 -8.17
N ILE A 161 10.84 -3.96 -8.14
CA ILE A 161 12.11 -4.71 -7.98
C ILE A 161 13.00 -4.56 -9.20
N SER A 162 12.41 -4.50 -10.41
CA SER A 162 13.14 -4.31 -11.66
C SER A 162 13.59 -2.87 -11.88
N SER A 163 13.03 -1.89 -11.14
CA SER A 163 13.43 -0.49 -11.27
C SER A 163 14.77 -0.27 -10.58
N THR A 164 15.77 0.23 -11.32
CA THR A 164 17.04 0.65 -10.74
C THR A 164 16.78 1.80 -9.76
N PRO A 165 17.33 1.79 -8.54
CA PRO A 165 17.25 2.96 -7.66
C PRO A 165 17.95 4.14 -8.33
N THR A 166 17.22 5.20 -8.60
CA THR A 166 17.80 6.51 -8.99
C THR A 166 18.35 7.22 -7.78
#